data_7bc7344b09cb5e2aa3ce6cfa8c310fea
#
_entry.id   7bc7344b09cb5e2aa3ce6cfa8c310fea
#
_cell.length_a   1.000
_cell.length_b   1.000
_cell.length_c   1.000
_cell.angle_alpha   90.00
_cell.angle_beta   90.00
_cell.angle_gamma   90.00
#
_symmetry.space_group_name_H-M   'P 1'
#
loop_
_entity.id
_entity.type
_entity.pdbx_description
1 polymer ?
#
loop_
_entity_poly.entity_id
_entity_poly.type
_entity_poly.pdbx_seq_one_letter_code
_entity_poly.pdbx_strand_id
1 'polypeptide(L)'
;MQLLEHDYTDQLHTNRLHAHSQYLQMGENQLIWTVNALNREACDHITEKLCDSNLKEFYLERAEDTFHVIRREVRTLTYEALISQYFFGQCSKYISLRLLTPTSFKQNGEYVLFPSVRLIFQSLMQKFDSASRDNKLFSEELLEHYETYARIVDYRLRSMRFHMEGVRIPAFLGEITIKINGPQQMVNAAALLAQFGTFSGIGIKTGMGMGALQILDKQ
;
A
#
# COMPACT_ATOMS: atom_id res chain seq x y z
N MET A 1 -15.36 -4.74 5.66
CA MET A 1 -15.80 -5.98 5.00
C MET A 1 -17.31 -6.21 5.12
N GLN A 2 -17.97 -5.88 6.24
CA GLN A 2 -19.44 -5.99 6.41
C GLN A 2 -20.28 -5.17 5.39
N LEU A 3 -19.70 -4.20 4.71
CA LEU A 3 -20.37 -3.36 3.70
C LEU A 3 -20.29 -3.91 2.26
N LEU A 4 -19.50 -4.96 2.03
CA LEU A 4 -19.30 -5.56 0.70
C LEU A 4 -20.15 -6.84 0.58
N GLU A 5 -20.50 -7.21 -0.65
CA GLU A 5 -21.26 -8.43 -0.93
C GLU A 5 -20.50 -9.69 -0.51
N HIS A 6 -21.23 -10.72 -0.04
CA HIS A 6 -20.64 -11.97 0.47
C HIS A 6 -19.72 -12.64 -0.57
N ASP A 7 -20.14 -12.70 -1.83
CA ASP A 7 -19.38 -13.36 -2.89
C ASP A 7 -18.04 -12.64 -3.17
N TYR A 8 -18.02 -11.31 -3.13
CA TYR A 8 -16.78 -10.54 -3.28
C TYR A 8 -15.87 -10.68 -2.06
N THR A 9 -16.47 -10.79 -0.88
CA THR A 9 -15.73 -11.00 0.37
C THR A 9 -15.02 -12.37 0.36
N ASP A 10 -15.68 -13.43 -0.14
CA ASP A 10 -15.11 -14.76 -0.25
C ASP A 10 -13.98 -14.83 -1.30
N GLN A 11 -14.11 -14.10 -2.42
CA GLN A 11 -13.01 -13.94 -3.38
C GLN A 11 -11.79 -13.22 -2.78
N LEU A 12 -12.02 -12.22 -1.94
CA LEU A 12 -10.94 -11.53 -1.22
C LEU A 12 -10.21 -12.45 -0.24
N HIS A 13 -10.90 -13.42 0.37
CA HIS A 13 -10.27 -14.39 1.28
C HIS A 13 -9.42 -15.44 0.55
N THR A 14 -9.77 -15.79 -0.68
CA THR A 14 -9.05 -16.79 -1.49
C THR A 14 -7.80 -16.23 -2.19
N ASN A 15 -7.77 -14.95 -2.52
CA ASN A 15 -6.66 -14.32 -3.21
C ASN A 15 -5.55 -13.90 -2.22
N ARG A 16 -4.32 -14.37 -2.44
CA ARG A 16 -3.13 -13.97 -1.64
C ARG A 16 -2.78 -12.48 -1.73
N LEU A 17 -3.12 -11.83 -2.85
CA LEU A 17 -2.91 -10.41 -3.09
C LEU A 17 -4.26 -9.77 -3.36
N HIS A 18 -4.70 -8.95 -2.43
CA HIS A 18 -5.98 -8.24 -2.54
C HIS A 18 -5.86 -7.08 -3.54
N ALA A 19 -6.87 -6.92 -4.39
CA ALA A 19 -6.97 -5.79 -5.31
C ALA A 19 -7.37 -4.47 -4.61
N HIS A 20 -7.21 -4.40 -3.29
CA HIS A 20 -7.46 -3.19 -2.50
C HIS A 20 -6.50 -3.09 -1.33
N SER A 21 -6.37 -1.87 -0.81
CA SER A 21 -5.77 -1.58 0.48
C SER A 21 -6.67 -0.64 1.27
N GLN A 22 -6.50 -0.62 2.59
CA GLN A 22 -7.21 0.35 3.43
C GLN A 22 -6.41 0.69 4.68
N TYR A 23 -6.70 1.83 5.27
CA TYR A 23 -6.12 2.20 6.56
C TYR A 23 -6.93 3.32 7.22
N LEU A 24 -6.75 3.46 8.52
CA LEU A 24 -7.34 4.50 9.35
C LEU A 24 -6.26 5.46 9.85
N GLN A 25 -6.58 6.74 9.82
CA GLN A 25 -5.80 7.80 10.45
C GLN A 25 -6.67 8.58 11.43
N MET A 26 -6.09 8.89 12.59
CA MET A 26 -6.73 9.79 13.55
C MET A 26 -6.47 11.23 13.13
N GLY A 27 -7.52 11.99 12.89
CA GLY A 27 -7.48 13.45 12.83
C GLY A 27 -7.77 14.05 14.21
N GLU A 28 -7.86 15.39 14.31
CA GLU A 28 -8.10 16.06 15.58
C GLU A 28 -9.43 15.65 16.24
N ASN A 29 -10.52 15.57 15.48
CA ASN A 29 -11.85 15.19 15.96
C ASN A 29 -12.58 14.24 15.00
N GLN A 30 -11.86 13.53 14.17
CA GLN A 30 -12.42 12.64 13.15
C GLN A 30 -11.51 11.47 12.83
N LEU A 31 -12.08 10.39 12.35
CA LEU A 31 -11.38 9.30 11.72
C LEU A 31 -11.36 9.49 10.20
N ILE A 32 -10.21 9.35 9.59
CA ILE A 32 -10.09 9.31 8.14
C ILE A 32 -9.87 7.86 7.74
N TRP A 33 -10.86 7.29 7.10
CA TRP A 33 -10.76 5.96 6.53
C TRP A 33 -10.44 6.07 5.04
N THR A 34 -9.25 5.62 4.66
CA THR A 34 -8.81 5.58 3.27
C THR A 34 -8.96 4.16 2.75
N VAL A 35 -9.65 4.02 1.63
CA VAL A 35 -9.80 2.75 0.90
C VAL A 35 -9.33 2.97 -0.53
N ASN A 36 -8.40 2.14 -0.98
CA ASN A 36 -7.85 2.19 -2.33
C ASN A 36 -8.27 0.94 -3.10
N ALA A 37 -8.91 1.12 -4.24
CA ALA A 37 -9.18 0.09 -5.22
C ALA A 37 -8.05 0.10 -6.25
N LEU A 38 -7.43 -1.05 -6.52
CA LEU A 38 -6.21 -1.15 -7.32
C LEU A 38 -6.47 -1.65 -8.75
N ASN A 39 -7.67 -2.12 -9.04
CA ASN A 39 -8.10 -2.50 -10.38
C ASN A 39 -9.56 -2.12 -10.58
N ARG A 40 -10.06 -2.30 -11.81
CA ARG A 40 -11.41 -1.88 -12.18
C ARG A 40 -12.48 -2.64 -11.39
N GLU A 41 -12.35 -3.94 -11.26
CA GLU A 41 -13.30 -4.79 -10.53
C GLU A 41 -13.44 -4.33 -9.06
N ALA A 42 -12.32 -4.16 -8.36
CA ALA A 42 -12.34 -3.63 -7.00
C ALA A 42 -12.90 -2.21 -6.93
N CYS A 43 -12.61 -1.37 -7.95
CA CYS A 43 -13.13 -0.01 -8.02
C CYS A 43 -14.66 -0.01 -8.12
N ASP A 44 -15.20 -0.81 -9.04
CA ASP A 44 -16.65 -0.88 -9.27
C ASP A 44 -17.38 -1.31 -7.98
N HIS A 45 -16.94 -2.40 -7.32
CA HIS A 45 -17.55 -2.89 -6.08
C HIS A 45 -17.39 -1.94 -4.88
N ILE A 46 -16.19 -1.35 -4.69
CA ILE A 46 -15.92 -0.48 -3.56
C ILE A 46 -16.63 0.86 -3.74
N THR A 47 -16.58 1.43 -4.96
CA THR A 47 -17.17 2.74 -5.24
C THR A 47 -18.69 2.69 -5.15
N GLU A 48 -19.33 1.64 -5.68
CA GLU A 48 -20.77 1.46 -5.59
C GLU A 48 -21.28 1.54 -4.14
N LYS A 49 -20.59 0.89 -3.23
CA LYS A 49 -21.01 0.84 -1.82
C LYS A 49 -20.57 2.08 -1.02
N LEU A 50 -19.31 2.50 -1.12
CA LEU A 50 -18.78 3.58 -0.29
C LEU A 50 -19.17 4.98 -0.79
N CYS A 51 -19.47 5.13 -2.08
CA CYS A 51 -19.92 6.41 -2.66
C CYS A 51 -21.44 6.55 -2.70
N ASP A 52 -22.20 5.54 -2.30
CA ASP A 52 -23.64 5.67 -2.18
C ASP A 52 -23.99 6.81 -1.21
N SER A 53 -24.78 7.77 -1.71
CA SER A 53 -25.25 8.92 -0.92
C SER A 53 -26.14 8.52 0.27
N ASN A 54 -26.74 7.34 0.24
CA ASN A 54 -27.56 6.78 1.31
C ASN A 54 -26.73 6.21 2.46
N LEU A 55 -25.47 5.88 2.25
CA LEU A 55 -24.56 5.43 3.30
C LEU A 55 -24.16 6.63 4.17
N LYS A 56 -24.99 7.02 5.13
CA LYS A 56 -24.73 8.13 6.05
C LYS A 56 -24.03 7.70 7.33
N GLU A 57 -24.19 6.44 7.70
CA GLU A 57 -23.61 5.86 8.91
C GLU A 57 -23.36 4.38 8.74
N PHE A 58 -22.51 3.81 9.58
CA PHE A 58 -22.28 2.37 9.68
C PHE A 58 -21.91 1.99 11.11
N TYR A 59 -22.37 0.82 11.52
CA TYR A 59 -22.08 0.25 12.83
C TYR A 59 -20.86 -0.67 12.75
N LEU A 60 -19.90 -0.49 13.66
CA LEU A 60 -18.77 -1.38 13.80
C LEU A 60 -18.94 -2.29 15.02
N GLU A 61 -19.26 -3.56 14.81
CA GLU A 61 -19.51 -4.53 15.86
C GLU A 61 -18.41 -4.60 16.93
N ARG A 62 -17.13 -4.57 16.51
CA ARG A 62 -15.99 -4.61 17.44
C ARG A 62 -15.82 -3.37 18.29
N ALA A 63 -16.23 -2.22 17.79
CA ALA A 63 -16.18 -0.96 18.52
C ALA A 63 -17.46 -0.73 19.33
N GLU A 64 -18.51 -1.51 19.05
CA GLU A 64 -19.85 -1.37 19.59
C GLU A 64 -20.38 0.07 19.42
N ASP A 65 -20.03 0.71 18.28
CA ASP A 65 -20.30 2.12 18.04
C ASP A 65 -20.74 2.38 16.60
N THR A 66 -21.50 3.47 16.41
CA THR A 66 -22.00 3.96 15.12
C THR A 66 -21.15 5.13 14.66
N PHE A 67 -20.63 5.03 13.45
CA PHE A 67 -19.81 6.05 12.80
C PHE A 67 -20.60 6.77 11.73
N HIS A 68 -20.69 8.10 11.81
CA HIS A 68 -21.36 8.93 10.83
C HIS A 68 -20.39 9.41 9.76
N VAL A 69 -20.79 9.31 8.50
CA VAL A 69 -20.00 9.78 7.37
C VAL A 69 -20.21 11.28 7.20
N ILE A 70 -19.22 12.09 7.58
CA ILE A 70 -19.28 13.55 7.50
C ILE A 70 -18.77 14.10 6.16
N ARG A 71 -17.86 13.37 5.48
CA ARG A 71 -17.29 13.78 4.19
C ARG A 71 -16.81 12.57 3.40
N ARG A 72 -16.92 12.66 2.09
CA ARG A 72 -16.30 11.72 1.14
C ARG A 72 -15.46 12.47 0.14
N GLU A 73 -14.34 11.89 -0.23
CA GLU A 73 -13.47 12.38 -1.28
C GLU A 73 -13.03 11.20 -2.13
N VAL A 74 -13.17 11.31 -3.44
CA VAL A 74 -12.75 10.28 -4.40
C VAL A 74 -11.67 10.87 -5.28
N ARG A 75 -10.58 10.14 -5.43
CA ARG A 75 -9.48 10.46 -6.35
C ARG A 75 -9.23 9.28 -7.24
N THR A 76 -9.05 9.53 -8.52
CA THR A 76 -8.76 8.50 -9.51
C THR A 76 -7.44 8.81 -10.20
N LEU A 77 -6.60 7.79 -10.33
CA LEU A 77 -5.36 7.84 -11.10
C LEU A 77 -5.31 6.59 -11.98
N THR A 78 -5.15 6.78 -13.29
CA THR A 78 -5.03 5.65 -14.22
C THR A 78 -3.58 5.13 -14.26
N TYR A 79 -3.41 3.86 -14.67
CA TYR A 79 -2.08 3.27 -14.85
C TYR A 79 -1.28 4.00 -15.93
N GLU A 80 -1.94 4.43 -16.99
CA GLU A 80 -1.32 5.20 -18.09
C GLU A 80 -0.78 6.54 -17.58
N ALA A 81 -1.55 7.27 -16.77
CA ALA A 81 -1.11 8.53 -16.16
C ALA A 81 0.05 8.30 -15.19
N LEU A 82 -0.01 7.25 -14.37
CA LEU A 82 1.06 6.90 -13.44
C LEU A 82 2.36 6.54 -14.19
N ILE A 83 2.26 5.70 -15.23
CA ILE A 83 3.41 5.31 -16.06
C ILE A 83 3.98 6.54 -16.80
N SER A 84 3.12 7.34 -17.42
CA SER A 84 3.57 8.53 -18.16
C SER A 84 4.31 9.52 -17.24
N GLN A 85 3.80 9.74 -16.05
CA GLN A 85 4.39 10.70 -15.11
C GLN A 85 5.73 10.25 -14.54
N TYR A 86 5.84 8.98 -14.14
CA TYR A 86 7.01 8.49 -13.40
C TYR A 86 7.98 7.71 -14.26
N PHE A 87 7.51 6.80 -15.13
CA PHE A 87 8.42 5.95 -15.90
C PHE A 87 9.15 6.72 -17.01
N PHE A 88 8.49 7.67 -17.65
CA PHE A 88 9.07 8.52 -18.68
C PHE A 88 9.59 9.87 -18.17
N GLY A 89 9.51 10.12 -16.86
CA GLY A 89 9.94 11.36 -16.24
C GLY A 89 11.44 11.40 -15.91
N GLN A 90 11.80 12.42 -15.17
CA GLN A 90 13.13 12.60 -14.55
C GLN A 90 12.97 12.49 -13.02
N CYS A 91 12.98 11.27 -12.50
CA CYS A 91 12.78 11.03 -11.08
C CYS A 91 14.09 11.19 -10.29
N SER A 92 13.93 11.56 -9.02
CA SER A 92 15.04 11.63 -8.06
C SER A 92 15.59 10.25 -7.76
N LYS A 93 16.92 10.17 -7.60
CA LYS A 93 17.58 8.95 -7.12
C LYS A 93 17.27 8.62 -5.65
N TYR A 94 16.65 9.53 -4.93
CA TYR A 94 16.27 9.36 -3.53
C TYR A 94 14.76 9.21 -3.43
N ILE A 95 14.31 8.13 -2.79
CA ILE A 95 12.90 7.86 -2.48
C ILE A 95 12.78 7.83 -0.97
N SER A 96 12.04 8.79 -0.42
CA SER A 96 11.75 8.84 1.02
C SER A 96 10.32 8.41 1.28
N LEU A 97 10.17 7.36 2.05
CA LEU A 97 8.89 6.73 2.40
C LEU A 97 8.60 6.95 3.88
N ARG A 98 7.40 7.44 4.19
CA ARG A 98 6.84 7.42 5.55
C ARG A 98 5.78 6.35 5.62
N LEU A 99 5.96 5.40 6.54
CA LEU A 99 4.98 4.38 6.85
C LEU A 99 3.92 4.99 7.76
N LEU A 100 2.68 5.03 7.29
CA LEU A 100 1.55 5.61 8.01
C LEU A 100 0.94 4.63 9.01
N THR A 101 1.08 3.33 8.71
CA THR A 101 0.56 2.25 9.55
C THR A 101 1.61 1.16 9.76
N PRO A 102 1.44 0.30 10.79
CA PRO A 102 2.37 -0.80 11.08
C PRO A 102 2.64 -1.62 9.83
N THR A 103 3.91 -1.84 9.52
CA THR A 103 4.37 -2.55 8.33
C THR A 103 5.15 -3.78 8.74
N SER A 104 4.91 -4.89 8.06
CA SER A 104 5.66 -6.14 8.23
C SER A 104 5.78 -6.85 6.90
N PHE A 105 6.80 -7.68 6.78
CA PHE A 105 6.97 -8.59 5.65
C PHE A 105 6.91 -10.04 6.12
N LYS A 106 6.81 -10.97 5.19
CA LYS A 106 6.88 -12.39 5.47
C LYS A 106 7.84 -13.06 4.50
N GLN A 107 8.81 -13.79 5.03
CA GLN A 107 9.81 -14.53 4.26
C GLN A 107 9.97 -15.92 4.84
N ASN A 108 9.91 -16.95 4.02
CA ASN A 108 10.04 -18.35 4.45
C ASN A 108 9.09 -18.76 5.59
N GLY A 109 7.88 -18.18 5.61
CA GLY A 109 6.90 -18.46 6.64
C GLY A 109 7.01 -17.56 7.89
N GLU A 110 8.11 -16.86 8.10
CA GLU A 110 8.41 -16.04 9.26
C GLU A 110 8.17 -14.55 9.01
N TYR A 111 7.78 -13.82 10.08
CA TYR A 111 7.65 -12.37 10.03
C TYR A 111 9.02 -11.69 10.07
N VAL A 112 9.24 -10.75 9.15
CA VAL A 112 10.47 -9.96 9.09
C VAL A 112 10.19 -8.57 9.64
N LEU A 113 10.85 -8.27 10.76
CA LEU A 113 10.67 -7.00 11.49
C LEU A 113 11.45 -5.83 10.87
N PHE A 114 12.58 -6.09 10.20
CA PHE A 114 13.41 -5.04 9.61
C PHE A 114 13.29 -5.04 8.08
N PRO A 115 13.03 -3.89 7.44
CA PRO A 115 12.89 -3.83 5.99
C PRO A 115 14.23 -4.01 5.27
N SER A 116 14.19 -4.67 4.12
CA SER A 116 15.29 -4.67 3.16
C SER A 116 14.81 -4.08 1.83
N VAL A 117 15.74 -3.62 1.01
CA VAL A 117 15.46 -3.15 -0.35
C VAL A 117 14.70 -4.22 -1.14
N ARG A 118 15.16 -5.48 -1.07
CA ARG A 118 14.50 -6.62 -1.73
C ARG A 118 13.03 -6.75 -1.32
N LEU A 119 12.75 -6.81 -0.02
CA LEU A 119 11.39 -7.00 0.49
C LEU A 119 10.45 -5.85 0.10
N ILE A 120 10.97 -4.61 0.11
CA ILE A 120 10.19 -3.42 -0.28
C ILE A 120 9.81 -3.53 -1.77
N PHE A 121 10.80 -3.67 -2.66
CA PHE A 121 10.53 -3.69 -4.09
C PHE A 121 9.81 -4.96 -4.54
N GLN A 122 10.12 -6.12 -3.99
CA GLN A 122 9.40 -7.36 -4.26
C GLN A 122 7.90 -7.21 -3.93
N SER A 123 7.59 -6.64 -2.77
CA SER A 123 6.19 -6.39 -2.39
C SER A 123 5.49 -5.43 -3.35
N LEU A 124 6.15 -4.33 -3.74
CA LEU A 124 5.59 -3.35 -4.67
C LEU A 124 5.36 -3.94 -6.06
N MET A 125 6.35 -4.64 -6.60
CA MET A 125 6.28 -5.27 -7.92
C MET A 125 5.18 -6.32 -7.99
N GLN A 126 5.10 -7.21 -7.00
CA GLN A 126 4.06 -8.24 -6.93
C GLN A 126 2.66 -7.65 -6.86
N LYS A 127 2.47 -6.58 -6.09
CA LYS A 127 1.19 -5.88 -5.98
C LYS A 127 0.83 -5.14 -7.27
N PHE A 128 1.80 -4.48 -7.89
CA PHE A 128 1.61 -3.81 -9.18
C PHE A 128 1.16 -4.81 -10.24
N ASP A 129 1.86 -5.92 -10.36
CA ASP A 129 1.56 -6.98 -11.32
C ASP A 129 0.23 -7.69 -11.06
N SER A 130 -0.15 -7.85 -9.80
CA SER A 130 -1.44 -8.43 -9.45
C SER A 130 -2.61 -7.50 -9.79
N ALA A 131 -2.42 -6.20 -9.65
CA ALA A 131 -3.46 -5.20 -9.85
C ALA A 131 -3.59 -4.77 -11.32
N SER A 132 -2.46 -4.66 -12.05
CA SER A 132 -2.44 -4.30 -13.48
C SER A 132 -2.64 -5.53 -14.36
N ARG A 133 -3.55 -5.45 -15.34
CA ARG A 133 -3.75 -6.54 -16.32
C ARG A 133 -2.65 -6.54 -17.38
N ASP A 134 -2.31 -5.35 -17.90
CA ASP A 134 -1.53 -5.19 -19.14
C ASP A 134 -0.08 -4.82 -18.87
N ASN A 135 0.23 -4.28 -17.68
CA ASN A 135 1.57 -3.84 -17.33
C ASN A 135 2.17 -4.75 -16.28
N LYS A 136 3.33 -5.32 -16.57
CA LYS A 136 4.07 -6.18 -15.64
C LYS A 136 5.46 -5.59 -15.41
N LEU A 137 5.84 -5.50 -14.15
CA LEU A 137 7.13 -4.97 -13.71
C LEU A 137 7.95 -5.97 -12.91
N PHE A 138 7.33 -7.06 -12.45
CA PHE A 138 8.07 -8.07 -11.70
C PHE A 138 9.02 -8.86 -12.61
N SER A 139 10.31 -8.74 -12.33
CA SER A 139 11.32 -9.68 -12.83
C SER A 139 12.35 -9.90 -11.72
N GLU A 140 12.89 -11.10 -11.63
CA GLU A 140 13.94 -11.41 -10.66
C GLU A 140 15.20 -10.59 -10.95
N GLU A 141 15.54 -10.39 -12.23
CA GLU A 141 16.67 -9.56 -12.65
C GLU A 141 16.55 -8.11 -12.16
N LEU A 142 15.35 -7.51 -12.26
CA LEU A 142 15.09 -6.16 -11.76
C LEU A 142 15.22 -6.11 -10.23
N LEU A 143 14.77 -7.14 -9.54
CA LEU A 143 14.84 -7.23 -8.09
C LEU A 143 16.30 -7.38 -7.62
N GLU A 144 17.09 -8.23 -8.26
CA GLU A 144 18.54 -8.39 -8.01
C GLU A 144 19.30 -7.09 -8.30
N HIS A 145 18.87 -6.36 -9.34
CA HIS A 145 19.45 -5.05 -9.64
C HIS A 145 19.20 -4.06 -8.51
N TYR A 146 17.97 -3.99 -7.95
CA TYR A 146 17.71 -3.15 -6.79
C TYR A 146 18.51 -3.59 -5.56
N GLU A 147 18.69 -4.88 -5.32
CA GLU A 147 19.54 -5.35 -4.23
C GLU A 147 21.01 -4.92 -4.39
N THR A 148 21.48 -4.88 -5.62
CA THR A 148 22.87 -4.52 -5.93
C THR A 148 23.10 -3.01 -5.88
N TYR A 149 22.20 -2.21 -6.44
CA TYR A 149 22.41 -0.79 -6.68
C TYR A 149 21.57 0.14 -5.82
N ALA A 150 20.59 -0.35 -5.06
CA ALA A 150 19.84 0.46 -4.13
C ALA A 150 20.28 0.21 -2.68
N ARG A 151 20.23 1.24 -1.84
CA ARG A 151 20.62 1.18 -0.42
C ARG A 151 19.65 2.00 0.41
N ILE A 152 19.29 1.50 1.57
CA ILE A 152 18.69 2.33 2.62
C ILE A 152 19.81 3.21 3.15
N VAL A 153 19.68 4.53 2.98
CA VAL A 153 20.70 5.51 3.36
C VAL A 153 20.33 6.33 4.59
N ASP A 154 19.06 6.33 4.94
CA ASP A 154 18.56 6.96 6.16
C ASP A 154 17.29 6.25 6.63
N TYR A 155 17.09 6.14 7.95
CA TYR A 155 15.84 5.64 8.51
C TYR A 155 15.61 6.14 9.93
N ARG A 156 14.33 6.27 10.26
CA ARG A 156 13.83 6.47 11.63
C ARG A 156 12.72 5.48 11.87
N LEU A 157 13.04 4.30 12.38
CA LEU A 157 12.11 3.21 12.58
C LEU A 157 11.95 2.89 14.06
N ARG A 158 10.72 2.56 14.43
CA ARG A 158 10.41 1.97 15.73
C ARG A 158 9.70 0.63 15.52
N SER A 159 10.07 -0.35 16.31
CA SER A 159 9.35 -1.62 16.35
C SER A 159 8.03 -1.49 17.11
N MET A 160 7.05 -2.24 16.67
CA MET A 160 5.75 -2.34 17.33
C MET A 160 5.08 -3.68 17.02
N ARG A 161 3.90 -3.91 17.57
CA ARG A 161 3.10 -5.09 17.27
C ARG A 161 1.74 -4.67 16.76
N PHE A 162 1.32 -5.25 15.64
CA PHE A 162 -0.03 -5.11 15.13
C PHE A 162 -0.88 -6.25 15.66
N HIS A 163 -1.98 -5.92 16.33
CA HIS A 163 -2.87 -6.90 16.91
C HIS A 163 -4.05 -7.16 16.00
N MET A 164 -4.25 -8.42 15.63
CA MET A 164 -5.34 -8.83 14.74
C MET A 164 -5.77 -10.25 15.09
N GLU A 165 -7.04 -10.41 15.46
CA GLU A 165 -7.68 -11.73 15.68
C GLU A 165 -6.85 -12.72 16.52
N GLY A 166 -6.34 -12.24 17.64
CA GLY A 166 -5.53 -13.05 18.56
C GLY A 166 -4.07 -13.22 18.14
N VAL A 167 -3.67 -12.74 16.95
CA VAL A 167 -2.28 -12.78 16.48
C VAL A 167 -1.59 -11.44 16.72
N ARG A 168 -0.36 -11.49 17.22
CA ARG A 168 0.51 -10.32 17.38
C ARG A 168 1.58 -10.33 16.31
N ILE A 169 1.40 -9.53 15.27
CA ILE A 169 2.33 -9.44 14.15
C ILE A 169 3.44 -8.45 14.52
N PRO A 170 4.72 -8.87 14.55
CA PRO A 170 5.83 -7.95 14.67
C PRO A 170 5.84 -7.00 13.48
N ALA A 171 5.94 -5.71 13.73
CA ALA A 171 5.86 -4.68 12.72
C ALA A 171 6.78 -3.51 13.06
N PHE A 172 7.02 -2.66 12.09
CA PHE A 172 7.75 -1.40 12.25
C PHE A 172 6.93 -0.23 11.69
N LEU A 173 7.26 0.96 12.15
CA LEU A 173 6.65 2.22 11.73
C LEU A 173 7.73 3.29 11.68
N GLY A 174 7.60 4.26 10.78
CA GLY A 174 8.53 5.39 10.70
C GLY A 174 8.90 5.75 9.27
N GLU A 175 10.13 6.17 9.05
CA GLU A 175 10.61 6.70 7.77
C GLU A 175 11.84 5.95 7.28
N ILE A 176 11.93 5.81 5.96
CA ILE A 176 13.05 5.17 5.26
C ILE A 176 13.39 6.01 4.04
N THR A 177 14.65 6.27 3.81
CA THR A 177 15.14 6.86 2.55
C THR A 177 16.00 5.84 1.82
N ILE A 178 15.61 5.56 0.57
CA ILE A 178 16.32 4.65 -0.33
C ILE A 178 17.01 5.50 -1.40
N LYS A 179 18.31 5.25 -1.61
CA LYS A 179 19.07 5.80 -2.73
C LYS A 179 19.25 4.72 -3.79
N ILE A 180 19.00 5.06 -5.04
CA ILE A 180 19.12 4.13 -6.18
C ILE A 180 20.27 4.61 -7.06
N ASN A 181 21.33 3.80 -7.13
CA ASN A 181 22.50 4.05 -7.97
C ASN A 181 22.39 3.17 -9.22
N GLY A 182 21.83 3.69 -10.28
CA GLY A 182 21.61 2.93 -11.52
C GLY A 182 21.22 3.84 -12.68
N PRO A 183 20.96 3.26 -13.84
CA PRO A 183 20.40 3.99 -14.99
C PRO A 183 19.10 4.71 -14.62
N GLN A 184 18.81 5.81 -15.31
CA GLN A 184 17.62 6.62 -15.02
C GLN A 184 16.32 5.82 -15.13
N GLN A 185 16.24 4.86 -16.05
CA GLN A 185 15.07 3.98 -16.19
C GLN A 185 14.78 3.16 -14.94
N MET A 186 15.84 2.70 -14.25
CA MET A 186 15.71 1.97 -12.98
C MET A 186 15.22 2.89 -11.85
N VAL A 187 15.73 4.10 -11.82
CA VAL A 187 15.28 5.15 -10.87
C VAL A 187 13.80 5.46 -11.11
N ASN A 188 13.42 5.61 -12.38
CA ASN A 188 12.04 5.91 -12.78
C ASN A 188 11.08 4.75 -12.45
N ALA A 189 11.49 3.51 -12.71
CA ALA A 189 10.71 2.33 -12.34
C ALA A 189 10.53 2.23 -10.81
N ALA A 190 11.56 2.53 -10.04
CA ALA A 190 11.45 2.55 -8.58
C ALA A 190 10.53 3.67 -8.08
N ALA A 191 10.57 4.85 -8.69
CA ALA A 191 9.69 5.97 -8.37
C ALA A 191 8.22 5.64 -8.72
N LEU A 192 7.97 5.01 -9.87
CA LEU A 192 6.66 4.48 -10.26
C LEU A 192 6.12 3.52 -9.20
N LEU A 193 6.93 2.53 -8.81
CA LEU A 193 6.56 1.53 -7.82
C LEU A 193 6.29 2.17 -6.44
N ALA A 194 7.11 3.13 -6.02
CA ALA A 194 6.92 3.85 -4.77
C ALA A 194 5.62 4.65 -4.79
N GLN A 195 5.31 5.33 -5.91
CA GLN A 195 4.06 6.06 -6.07
C GLN A 195 2.85 5.13 -6.08
N PHE A 196 2.92 4.00 -6.79
CA PHE A 196 1.90 2.96 -6.71
C PHE A 196 1.71 2.45 -5.28
N GLY A 197 2.80 2.35 -4.52
CA GLY A 197 2.81 1.96 -3.12
C GLY A 197 1.95 2.86 -2.22
N THR A 198 1.76 4.14 -2.57
CA THR A 198 0.87 5.03 -1.81
C THR A 198 -0.59 4.59 -1.87
N PHE A 199 -0.97 3.82 -2.89
CA PHE A 199 -2.28 3.20 -3.04
C PHE A 199 -2.29 1.75 -2.54
N SER A 200 -1.31 0.93 -2.93
CA SER A 200 -1.31 -0.51 -2.60
C SER A 200 -0.84 -0.82 -1.18
N GLY A 201 -0.10 0.10 -0.57
CA GLY A 201 0.72 -0.18 0.60
C GLY A 201 1.88 -1.14 0.29
N ILE A 202 2.73 -1.40 1.28
CA ILE A 202 3.83 -2.39 1.20
C ILE A 202 3.70 -3.48 2.27
N GLY A 203 4.32 -4.63 2.00
CA GLY A 203 4.33 -5.76 2.91
C GLY A 203 2.99 -6.49 2.95
N ILE A 204 2.72 -7.11 4.08
CA ILE A 204 1.56 -7.97 4.28
C ILE A 204 0.33 -7.21 4.80
N LYS A 205 -0.86 -7.80 4.60
CA LYS A 205 -2.14 -7.39 5.21
C LYS A 205 -2.54 -5.93 4.95
N THR A 206 -2.22 -5.41 3.78
CA THR A 206 -2.58 -4.03 3.38
C THR A 206 -4.11 -3.84 3.23
N GLY A 207 -4.84 -4.88 2.90
CA GLY A 207 -6.32 -4.90 2.96
C GLY A 207 -6.90 -4.89 4.38
N MET A 208 -6.06 -5.01 5.41
CA MET A 208 -6.45 -5.02 6.82
C MET A 208 -5.84 -3.86 7.63
N GLY A 209 -5.33 -2.84 6.96
CA GLY A 209 -4.86 -1.61 7.58
C GLY A 209 -3.35 -1.54 7.83
N MET A 210 -2.56 -2.55 7.47
CA MET A 210 -1.11 -2.52 7.57
C MET A 210 -0.47 -1.92 6.31
N GLY A 211 0.78 -1.47 6.44
CA GLY A 211 1.65 -1.15 5.31
C GLY A 211 1.30 0.09 4.50
N ALA A 212 0.39 0.92 4.94
CA ALA A 212 0.09 2.19 4.27
C ALA A 212 1.31 3.13 4.33
N LEU A 213 1.57 3.82 3.22
CA LEU A 213 2.72 4.71 3.12
C LEU A 213 2.40 5.99 2.33
N GLN A 214 3.24 6.98 2.50
CA GLN A 214 3.31 8.17 1.66
C GLN A 214 4.76 8.44 1.24
N ILE A 215 4.95 9.12 0.12
CA ILE A 215 6.24 9.65 -0.30
C ILE A 215 6.45 10.99 0.39
N LEU A 216 7.66 11.22 0.88
CA LEU A 216 8.09 12.50 1.43
C LEU A 216 8.89 13.25 0.38
N ASP A 217 8.47 14.47 0.07
CA ASP A 217 9.28 15.41 -0.68
C ASP A 217 10.40 15.94 0.25
N LYS A 218 11.53 15.26 0.28
CA LYS A 218 12.74 15.82 0.91
C LYS A 218 13.39 16.75 -0.10
N GLN A 219 13.34 18.03 0.20
CA GLN A 219 14.14 19.08 -0.46
C GLN A 219 15.63 18.82 -0.29
#